data_c2dd858e21e1a6e25de76eea041c3801
#
_entry.id   c2dd858e21e1a6e25de76eea041c3801
#
_cell.length_a   1.000
_cell.length_b   1.000
_cell.length_c   1.000
_cell.angle_alpha   90.00
_cell.angle_beta   90.00
_cell.angle_gamma   90.00
#
_symmetry.space_group_name_H-M   'P 1'
#
loop_
_entity.id
_entity.type
_entity.pdbx_description
1 polymer ?
#
loop_
_entity_poly.entity_id
_entity_poly.type
_entity_poly.pdbx_seq_one_letter_code
_entity_poly.pdbx_strand_id
1 'polypeptide(L)'
;MLFYDFEVFKFDWLVVIMDMDTDTTHVIINNKEELEAFYQAHKFDIWCGFNSRHYDQYILKAILCGFDAKKINDYIIVQGNPGWKFNSLLNQYQLNNYDVMNSLDRGLKAFEGFMGNNIKESSVPFDINRKLTEDEIAETVKYCKHDVEQTVEVFLQRKEDFEGHIGLVKLACEGHGLDLSLISKTKPQLSAIILGAVKRSFDDEFDIDFPPTMRIDKYRTVVNWYKNIENRCYTRPDGKKNQLNIDVAGVPHQFGYGGVHGAIPKYHGKGYFINMDVASLYPSLMIRYNLHSRAIRDPRKFENIYKQRLIYKAEKNPLHAVLKLVLNSTYGVMKDKNNALYDPRQANRVCVYGQLLLLDLIEKLEPYAQIIQSNTDGVLVKMPPGKNESCWYSQIDDIGYEWEKRTGLKLEFDEYNEIYQKDVNNYIILDRWGHYKSKGGYVKALSNLDYDLPIINKALVAYMTRGVPIQRTILACNELKEFQFVTKISGKYTHILHGDTPLKEKCVRAFASKLETDGGLRKIHAVTGRPAKISNSPEHCFIWNDSVNGKTVPNRLDKEWYINEAKKRLADFGVIDYD
;
A
#
# COMPACT_ATOMS: atom_id res chain seq x y z
N MET A 1 23.74 -10.15 -8.65
CA MET A 1 22.27 -9.98 -8.53
C MET A 1 21.70 -9.78 -9.92
N LEU A 2 20.72 -10.61 -10.30
CA LEU A 2 20.18 -10.70 -11.65
C LEU A 2 18.79 -10.09 -11.71
N PHE A 3 18.55 -9.18 -12.64
CA PHE A 3 17.21 -8.67 -12.94
C PHE A 3 16.72 -9.26 -14.24
N TYR A 4 15.48 -9.76 -14.28
CA TYR A 4 15.00 -10.51 -15.42
C TYR A 4 13.51 -10.29 -15.69
N ASP A 5 13.13 -10.47 -16.97
CA ASP A 5 11.76 -10.42 -17.46
C ASP A 5 11.60 -11.34 -18.67
N PHE A 6 10.43 -11.97 -18.82
CA PHE A 6 10.11 -12.89 -19.90
C PHE A 6 9.03 -12.34 -20.82
N GLU A 7 9.23 -12.50 -22.13
CA GLU A 7 8.20 -12.26 -23.13
C GLU A 7 7.82 -13.56 -23.82
N VAL A 8 6.51 -13.88 -23.83
CA VAL A 8 6.02 -15.17 -24.33
C VAL A 8 4.96 -14.98 -25.39
N PHE A 9 5.25 -15.50 -26.60
CA PHE A 9 4.36 -15.54 -27.76
C PHE A 9 3.92 -16.99 -28.04
N LYS A 10 3.11 -17.17 -29.07
CA LYS A 10 2.60 -18.50 -29.40
C LYS A 10 3.70 -19.51 -29.79
N PHE A 11 4.72 -19.05 -30.50
CA PHE A 11 5.79 -19.89 -31.03
C PHE A 11 7.19 -19.44 -30.63
N ASP A 12 7.28 -18.34 -29.89
CA ASP A 12 8.54 -17.75 -29.47
C ASP A 12 8.47 -17.33 -28.01
N TRP A 13 9.61 -17.39 -27.36
CA TRP A 13 9.82 -16.76 -26.06
C TRP A 13 11.23 -16.15 -26.01
N LEU A 14 11.37 -15.14 -25.21
CA LEU A 14 12.69 -14.58 -24.89
C LEU A 14 12.74 -14.14 -23.44
N VAL A 15 13.96 -14.06 -22.92
CA VAL A 15 14.25 -13.46 -21.62
C VAL A 15 15.40 -12.50 -21.75
N VAL A 16 15.28 -11.37 -21.08
CA VAL A 16 16.39 -10.44 -20.86
C VAL A 16 16.80 -10.53 -19.39
N ILE A 17 18.09 -10.71 -19.16
CA ILE A 17 18.68 -10.82 -17.82
C ILE A 17 19.82 -9.81 -17.71
N MET A 18 19.70 -8.88 -16.75
CA MET A 18 20.76 -7.92 -16.42
C MET A 18 21.48 -8.35 -15.15
N ASP A 19 22.76 -8.57 -15.24
CA ASP A 19 23.61 -8.84 -14.08
C ASP A 19 24.23 -7.54 -13.57
N MET A 20 23.79 -7.14 -12.37
CA MET A 20 24.24 -5.89 -11.74
C MET A 20 25.66 -5.98 -11.15
N ASP A 21 26.20 -7.19 -10.99
CA ASP A 21 27.55 -7.38 -10.43
C ASP A 21 28.62 -7.24 -11.52
N THR A 22 28.27 -7.62 -12.76
CA THR A 22 29.18 -7.56 -13.93
C THR A 22 28.81 -6.48 -14.94
N ASP A 23 27.68 -5.79 -14.74
CA ASP A 23 27.10 -4.79 -15.68
C ASP A 23 26.89 -5.38 -17.08
N THR A 24 26.49 -6.63 -17.17
CA THR A 24 26.24 -7.33 -18.43
C THR A 24 24.75 -7.61 -18.64
N THR A 25 24.34 -7.61 -19.91
CA THR A 25 22.97 -7.96 -20.31
C THR A 25 23.02 -9.22 -21.18
N HIS A 26 22.27 -10.24 -20.77
CA HIS A 26 22.10 -11.50 -21.50
C HIS A 26 20.71 -11.54 -22.12
N VAL A 27 20.64 -11.99 -23.37
CA VAL A 27 19.39 -12.15 -24.11
C VAL A 27 19.35 -13.58 -24.62
N ILE A 28 18.37 -14.36 -24.18
CA ILE A 28 18.20 -15.75 -24.58
C ILE A 28 16.85 -15.89 -25.30
N ILE A 29 16.86 -16.42 -26.53
CA ILE A 29 15.69 -16.50 -27.39
C ILE A 29 15.51 -17.96 -27.83
N ASN A 30 14.38 -18.58 -27.47
CA ASN A 30 14.02 -19.96 -27.88
C ASN A 30 15.10 -21.04 -27.65
N ASN A 31 16.08 -20.76 -26.81
CA ASN A 31 17.21 -21.64 -26.56
C ASN A 31 17.19 -22.16 -25.12
N LYS A 32 16.57 -23.33 -24.93
CA LYS A 32 16.44 -23.96 -23.61
C LYS A 32 17.79 -24.34 -23.03
N GLU A 33 18.69 -24.85 -23.84
CA GLU A 33 20.00 -25.34 -23.43
C GLU A 33 20.87 -24.19 -22.87
N GLU A 34 20.82 -23.05 -23.53
CA GLU A 34 21.49 -21.83 -23.08
C GLU A 34 20.87 -21.30 -21.77
N LEU A 35 19.54 -21.29 -21.67
CA LEU A 35 18.82 -20.89 -20.45
C LEU A 35 19.17 -21.81 -19.27
N GLU A 36 19.26 -23.13 -19.52
CA GLU A 36 19.63 -24.11 -18.51
C GLU A 36 21.09 -23.94 -18.07
N ALA A 37 22.02 -23.72 -19.00
CA ALA A 37 23.40 -23.45 -18.68
C ALA A 37 23.57 -22.18 -17.85
N PHE A 38 22.85 -21.10 -18.23
CA PHE A 38 22.82 -19.86 -17.48
C PHE A 38 22.25 -20.06 -16.07
N TYR A 39 21.10 -20.75 -15.96
CA TYR A 39 20.50 -21.06 -14.65
C TYR A 39 21.45 -21.87 -13.77
N GLN A 40 22.13 -22.89 -14.29
CA GLN A 40 23.06 -23.71 -13.49
C GLN A 40 24.25 -22.89 -12.97
N ALA A 41 24.75 -21.95 -13.76
CA ALA A 41 25.82 -21.03 -13.33
C ALA A 41 25.36 -20.07 -12.22
N HIS A 42 24.09 -19.66 -12.23
CA HIS A 42 23.52 -18.59 -11.40
C HIS A 42 22.42 -19.05 -10.41
N LYS A 43 22.24 -20.34 -10.19
CA LYS A 43 21.15 -20.87 -9.34
C LYS A 43 21.22 -20.46 -7.87
N PHE A 44 22.38 -20.01 -7.40
CA PHE A 44 22.59 -19.52 -6.05
C PHE A 44 22.49 -18.00 -5.94
N ASP A 45 22.44 -17.29 -7.06
CA ASP A 45 22.28 -15.85 -7.10
C ASP A 45 20.87 -15.44 -6.75
N ILE A 46 20.68 -14.16 -6.41
CA ILE A 46 19.37 -13.57 -6.22
C ILE A 46 18.85 -13.11 -7.57
N TRP A 47 17.70 -13.59 -7.95
CA TRP A 47 16.96 -13.23 -9.15
C TRP A 47 15.85 -12.25 -8.77
N CYS A 48 15.79 -11.09 -9.42
CA CYS A 48 14.84 -10.03 -9.17
C CYS A 48 13.98 -9.78 -10.40
N GLY A 49 12.68 -9.72 -10.24
CA GLY A 49 11.76 -9.35 -11.32
C GLY A 49 10.56 -8.58 -10.79
N PHE A 50 9.78 -8.00 -11.67
CA PHE A 50 8.55 -7.30 -11.32
C PHE A 50 7.34 -8.22 -11.52
N ASN A 51 6.61 -8.56 -10.47
CA ASN A 51 5.57 -9.59 -10.44
C ASN A 51 6.11 -11.02 -10.71
N SER A 52 7.39 -11.20 -10.64
CA SER A 52 8.09 -12.46 -10.97
C SER A 52 7.69 -13.63 -10.07
N ARG A 53 7.26 -13.37 -8.82
CA ARG A 53 6.72 -14.39 -7.92
C ARG A 53 5.49 -15.09 -8.49
N HIS A 54 4.70 -14.40 -9.30
CA HIS A 54 3.45 -14.91 -9.85
C HIS A 54 3.55 -15.35 -11.32
N TYR A 55 4.61 -14.94 -12.03
CA TYR A 55 4.74 -15.17 -13.46
C TYR A 55 6.12 -15.68 -13.88
N ASP A 56 7.13 -14.81 -13.98
CA ASP A 56 8.41 -15.09 -14.65
C ASP A 56 9.15 -16.32 -14.11
N GLN A 57 9.19 -16.49 -12.78
CA GLN A 57 9.80 -17.68 -12.20
C GLN A 57 9.17 -18.98 -12.68
N TYR A 58 7.88 -18.97 -13.00
CA TYR A 58 7.19 -20.18 -13.47
C TYR A 58 7.38 -20.40 -14.96
N ILE A 59 7.51 -19.32 -15.76
CA ILE A 59 7.93 -19.43 -17.16
C ILE A 59 9.31 -20.06 -17.23
N LEU A 60 10.30 -19.52 -16.50
CA LEU A 60 11.65 -20.07 -16.41
C LEU A 60 11.64 -21.55 -16.05
N LYS A 61 11.01 -21.92 -14.95
CA LYS A 61 10.94 -23.30 -14.46
C LYS A 61 10.26 -24.23 -15.45
N ALA A 62 9.21 -23.78 -16.14
CA ALA A 62 8.50 -24.58 -17.12
C ALA A 62 9.37 -24.88 -18.35
N ILE A 63 10.10 -23.88 -18.87
CA ILE A 63 11.04 -24.07 -19.98
C ILE A 63 12.13 -25.05 -19.57
N LEU A 64 12.72 -24.91 -18.39
CA LEU A 64 13.76 -25.83 -17.88
C LEU A 64 13.21 -27.27 -17.74
N CYS A 65 11.97 -27.45 -17.31
CA CYS A 65 11.31 -28.76 -17.28
C CYS A 65 10.93 -29.31 -18.67
N GLY A 66 11.15 -28.56 -19.77
CA GLY A 66 10.77 -28.97 -21.13
C GLY A 66 9.29 -28.76 -21.47
N PHE A 67 8.56 -27.97 -20.68
CA PHE A 67 7.20 -27.56 -21.02
C PHE A 67 7.21 -26.38 -22.01
N ASP A 68 6.15 -26.32 -22.80
CA ASP A 68 5.88 -25.19 -23.70
C ASP A 68 5.60 -23.91 -22.89
N ALA A 69 6.35 -22.85 -23.18
CA ALA A 69 6.23 -21.56 -22.48
C ALA A 69 4.83 -20.94 -22.65
N LYS A 70 4.20 -21.09 -23.83
CA LYS A 70 2.87 -20.55 -24.09
C LYS A 70 1.79 -21.25 -23.27
N LYS A 71 1.92 -22.57 -23.04
CA LYS A 71 0.94 -23.33 -22.25
C LYS A 71 0.89 -22.83 -20.80
N ILE A 72 2.04 -22.60 -20.18
CA ILE A 72 2.06 -22.09 -18.80
C ILE A 72 1.66 -20.61 -18.76
N ASN A 73 2.05 -19.80 -19.76
CA ASN A 73 1.57 -18.42 -19.89
C ASN A 73 0.04 -18.38 -19.91
N ASP A 74 -0.60 -19.17 -20.76
CA ASP A 74 -2.06 -19.20 -20.89
C ASP A 74 -2.74 -19.74 -19.62
N TYR A 75 -2.11 -20.69 -18.94
CA TYR A 75 -2.59 -21.20 -17.66
C TYR A 75 -2.61 -20.10 -16.58
N ILE A 76 -1.58 -19.24 -16.56
CA ILE A 76 -1.48 -18.14 -15.58
C ILE A 76 -2.34 -16.94 -16.02
N ILE A 77 -2.12 -16.42 -17.24
CA ILE A 77 -2.68 -15.13 -17.66
C ILE A 77 -4.12 -15.26 -18.18
N VAL A 78 -4.40 -16.26 -19.00
CA VAL A 78 -5.72 -16.43 -19.64
C VAL A 78 -6.70 -17.13 -18.70
N GLN A 79 -6.25 -18.19 -18.02
CA GLN A 79 -7.11 -18.98 -17.13
C GLN A 79 -7.12 -18.45 -15.68
N GLY A 80 -6.20 -17.53 -15.33
CA GLY A 80 -6.12 -16.94 -13.99
C GLY A 80 -5.66 -17.92 -12.90
N ASN A 81 -4.98 -19.00 -13.26
CA ASN A 81 -4.50 -20.00 -12.32
C ASN A 81 -3.13 -19.62 -11.74
N PRO A 82 -2.84 -19.97 -10.48
CA PRO A 82 -1.51 -19.74 -9.93
C PRO A 82 -0.48 -20.69 -10.55
N GLY A 83 0.68 -20.15 -10.98
CA GLY A 83 1.72 -20.89 -11.70
C GLY A 83 2.22 -22.14 -10.99
N TRP A 84 2.27 -22.13 -9.64
CA TRP A 84 2.69 -23.29 -8.84
C TRP A 84 1.76 -24.52 -8.95
N LYS A 85 0.52 -24.34 -9.43
CA LYS A 85 -0.43 -25.44 -9.66
C LYS A 85 -0.28 -26.08 -11.04
N PHE A 86 0.52 -25.51 -11.93
CA PHE A 86 0.66 -26.00 -13.29
C PHE A 86 1.17 -27.43 -13.35
N ASN A 87 2.32 -27.71 -12.70
CA ASN A 87 2.90 -29.04 -12.62
C ASN A 87 3.87 -29.14 -11.43
N SER A 88 3.88 -30.29 -10.73
CA SER A 88 4.77 -30.53 -9.59
C SER A 88 6.27 -30.61 -9.97
N LEU A 89 6.59 -30.93 -11.22
CA LEU A 89 7.97 -30.97 -11.72
C LEU A 89 8.67 -29.60 -11.62
N LEU A 90 7.92 -28.50 -11.64
CA LEU A 90 8.48 -27.15 -11.45
C LEU A 90 9.26 -27.00 -10.13
N ASN A 91 8.95 -27.83 -9.13
CA ASN A 91 9.64 -27.81 -7.84
C ASN A 91 11.09 -28.37 -7.90
N GLN A 92 11.49 -29.01 -9.01
CA GLN A 92 12.87 -29.48 -9.21
C GLN A 92 13.87 -28.32 -9.37
N TYR A 93 13.38 -27.18 -9.86
CA TYR A 93 14.19 -25.97 -10.04
C TYR A 93 13.88 -24.97 -8.93
N GLN A 94 14.84 -24.75 -8.06
CA GLN A 94 14.78 -23.70 -7.03
C GLN A 94 15.32 -22.40 -7.60
N LEU A 95 14.68 -21.29 -7.24
CA LEU A 95 15.12 -19.96 -7.62
C LEU A 95 15.05 -19.04 -6.40
N ASN A 96 16.14 -18.36 -6.11
CA ASN A 96 16.17 -17.35 -5.05
C ASN A 96 15.52 -16.06 -5.59
N ASN A 97 14.19 -16.10 -5.74
CA ASN A 97 13.42 -15.07 -6.43
C ASN A 97 12.93 -13.99 -5.47
N TYR A 98 13.44 -12.77 -5.63
CA TYR A 98 12.91 -11.58 -4.97
C TYR A 98 11.97 -10.84 -5.93
N ASP A 99 10.73 -10.65 -5.53
CA ASP A 99 9.75 -9.90 -6.31
C ASP A 99 9.77 -8.43 -5.88
N VAL A 100 10.09 -7.54 -6.80
CA VAL A 100 10.16 -6.09 -6.58
C VAL A 100 8.76 -5.50 -6.40
N MET A 101 7.72 -6.16 -6.95
CA MET A 101 6.34 -5.76 -6.80
C MET A 101 5.80 -6.09 -5.40
N ASN A 102 5.17 -5.12 -4.74
CA ASN A 102 4.42 -5.33 -3.51
C ASN A 102 2.94 -5.67 -3.81
N SER A 103 2.24 -6.31 -2.89
CA SER A 103 0.88 -6.85 -3.09
C SER A 103 -0.21 -5.82 -3.43
N LEU A 104 0.02 -4.54 -3.14
CA LEU A 104 -0.94 -3.44 -3.40
C LEU A 104 -0.46 -2.51 -4.52
N ASP A 105 0.57 -2.89 -5.25
CA ASP A 105 1.18 -2.04 -6.25
C ASP A 105 0.34 -1.92 -7.53
N ARG A 106 0.61 -0.83 -8.22
CA ARG A 106 0.25 -0.67 -9.64
C ARG A 106 1.24 -1.45 -10.51
N GLY A 107 0.90 -1.71 -11.76
CA GLY A 107 1.83 -2.36 -12.69
C GLY A 107 3.00 -1.45 -13.06
N LEU A 108 4.10 -2.04 -13.56
CA LEU A 108 5.37 -1.38 -13.89
C LEU A 108 5.19 -0.09 -14.72
N LYS A 109 4.33 -0.11 -15.76
CA LYS A 109 4.05 1.05 -16.61
C LYS A 109 3.53 2.28 -15.85
N ALA A 110 2.82 2.08 -14.74
CA ALA A 110 2.40 3.20 -13.91
C ALA A 110 3.59 3.80 -13.13
N PHE A 111 4.54 2.97 -12.69
CA PHE A 111 5.77 3.44 -12.05
C PHE A 111 6.67 4.18 -13.03
N GLU A 112 6.82 3.70 -14.27
CA GLU A 112 7.47 4.45 -15.36
C GLU A 112 6.88 5.86 -15.47
N GLY A 113 5.54 5.93 -15.48
CA GLY A 113 4.82 7.20 -15.50
C GLY A 113 5.16 8.09 -14.31
N PHE A 114 5.09 7.57 -13.09
CA PHE A 114 5.37 8.33 -11.87
C PHE A 114 6.82 8.80 -11.78
N MET A 115 7.78 7.98 -12.19
CA MET A 115 9.19 8.35 -12.24
C MET A 115 9.49 9.41 -13.32
N GLY A 116 8.55 9.68 -14.22
CA GLY A 116 8.71 10.62 -15.31
C GLY A 116 9.44 10.03 -16.52
N ASN A 117 9.62 8.72 -16.55
CA ASN A 117 10.30 7.98 -17.61
C ASN A 117 9.38 7.75 -18.82
N ASN A 118 9.91 7.17 -19.89
CA ASN A 118 9.09 6.76 -21.03
C ASN A 118 8.11 5.66 -20.59
N ILE A 119 6.81 5.85 -20.84
CA ILE A 119 5.81 4.80 -20.74
C ILE A 119 5.80 4.05 -22.06
N LYS A 120 6.38 2.86 -22.10
CA LYS A 120 6.44 2.04 -23.32
C LYS A 120 5.56 0.81 -23.16
N GLU A 121 4.78 0.53 -24.19
CA GLU A 121 4.09 -0.75 -24.37
C GLU A 121 4.63 -1.42 -25.63
N SER A 122 4.55 -2.76 -25.70
CA SER A 122 5.02 -3.52 -26.86
C SER A 122 4.28 -3.08 -28.12
N SER A 123 5.03 -2.82 -29.20
CA SER A 123 4.46 -2.61 -30.53
C SER A 123 4.11 -3.94 -31.22
N VAL A 124 4.70 -5.05 -30.74
CA VAL A 124 4.47 -6.41 -31.25
C VAL A 124 3.28 -7.04 -30.50
N PRO A 125 2.18 -7.37 -31.18
CA PRO A 125 1.02 -7.97 -30.53
C PRO A 125 1.32 -9.38 -29.97
N PHE A 126 0.93 -9.67 -28.73
CA PHE A 126 1.16 -10.96 -28.07
C PHE A 126 0.30 -12.12 -28.61
N ASP A 127 -0.71 -11.83 -29.41
CA ASP A 127 -1.63 -12.79 -30.03
C ASP A 127 -1.23 -13.21 -31.46
N ILE A 128 -0.02 -12.83 -31.90
CA ILE A 128 0.51 -13.25 -33.21
C ILE A 128 0.47 -14.79 -33.31
N ASN A 129 -0.14 -15.27 -34.42
CA ASN A 129 -0.33 -16.70 -34.70
C ASN A 129 0.72 -17.23 -35.71
N ARG A 130 1.95 -16.78 -35.64
CA ARG A 130 3.12 -17.24 -36.40
C ARG A 130 4.38 -16.97 -35.59
N LYS A 131 5.52 -17.48 -36.06
CA LYS A 131 6.81 -17.05 -35.51
C LYS A 131 7.05 -15.56 -35.76
N LEU A 132 7.74 -14.94 -34.82
CA LEU A 132 8.18 -13.56 -34.95
C LEU A 132 9.21 -13.42 -36.06
N THR A 133 9.20 -12.27 -36.76
CA THR A 133 10.27 -11.89 -37.68
C THR A 133 11.49 -11.41 -36.87
N GLU A 134 12.65 -11.29 -37.53
CA GLU A 134 13.88 -10.77 -36.89
C GLU A 134 13.67 -9.34 -36.34
N ASP A 135 12.96 -8.49 -37.08
CA ASP A 135 12.63 -7.12 -36.64
C ASP A 135 11.69 -7.13 -35.41
N GLU A 136 10.68 -8.00 -35.37
CA GLU A 136 9.78 -8.16 -34.23
C GLU A 136 10.51 -8.71 -33.01
N ILE A 137 11.45 -9.61 -33.20
CA ILE A 137 12.33 -10.12 -32.13
C ILE A 137 13.19 -8.96 -31.57
N ALA A 138 13.85 -8.19 -32.47
CA ALA A 138 14.68 -7.07 -32.06
C ALA A 138 13.88 -6.00 -31.28
N GLU A 139 12.66 -5.69 -31.73
CA GLU A 139 11.77 -4.76 -31.01
C GLU A 139 11.31 -5.32 -29.67
N THR A 140 11.00 -6.63 -29.59
CA THR A 140 10.59 -7.29 -28.34
C THR A 140 11.76 -7.30 -27.34
N VAL A 141 12.99 -7.59 -27.79
CA VAL A 141 14.18 -7.52 -26.94
C VAL A 141 14.37 -6.13 -26.37
N LYS A 142 14.24 -5.09 -27.21
CA LYS A 142 14.35 -3.70 -26.76
C LYS A 142 13.25 -3.31 -25.77
N TYR A 143 12.04 -3.83 -25.96
CA TYR A 143 10.93 -3.64 -25.04
C TYR A 143 11.20 -4.35 -23.70
N CYS A 144 11.51 -5.64 -23.70
CA CYS A 144 11.81 -6.44 -22.52
C CYS A 144 13.02 -5.85 -21.74
N LYS A 145 14.08 -5.42 -22.45
CA LYS A 145 15.22 -4.74 -21.83
C LYS A 145 14.78 -3.46 -21.09
N HIS A 146 13.91 -2.66 -21.70
CA HIS A 146 13.36 -1.48 -21.03
C HIS A 146 12.62 -1.85 -19.75
N ASP A 147 11.81 -2.92 -19.75
CA ASP A 147 11.07 -3.36 -18.56
C ASP A 147 12.00 -3.84 -17.44
N VAL A 148 13.09 -4.53 -17.79
CA VAL A 148 14.13 -4.90 -16.81
C VAL A 148 14.83 -3.66 -16.24
N GLU A 149 15.21 -2.66 -17.07
CA GLU A 149 15.79 -1.39 -16.63
C GLU A 149 14.84 -0.65 -15.66
N GLN A 150 13.56 -0.58 -15.98
CA GLN A 150 12.57 0.04 -15.10
C GLN A 150 12.35 -0.74 -13.81
N THR A 151 12.47 -2.07 -13.85
CA THR A 151 12.43 -2.91 -12.64
C THR A 151 13.62 -2.62 -11.74
N VAL A 152 14.82 -2.42 -12.29
CA VAL A 152 16.01 -1.97 -11.54
C VAL A 152 15.75 -0.61 -10.88
N GLU A 153 15.19 0.36 -11.61
CA GLU A 153 14.90 1.68 -11.04
C GLU A 153 13.89 1.61 -9.88
N VAL A 154 12.82 0.82 -10.02
CA VAL A 154 11.85 0.59 -8.93
C VAL A 154 12.53 -0.08 -7.73
N PHE A 155 13.40 -1.07 -7.97
CA PHE A 155 14.17 -1.73 -6.92
C PHE A 155 15.05 -0.73 -6.14
N LEU A 156 15.75 0.15 -6.84
CA LEU A 156 16.62 1.17 -6.23
C LEU A 156 15.81 2.14 -5.35
N GLN A 157 14.58 2.52 -5.76
CA GLN A 157 13.67 3.32 -4.95
C GLN A 157 13.16 2.55 -3.71
N ARG A 158 13.27 1.22 -3.68
CA ARG A 158 12.80 0.31 -2.61
C ARG A 158 13.94 -0.46 -1.95
N LYS A 159 15.15 0.03 -2.02
CA LYS A 159 16.32 -0.64 -1.45
C LYS A 159 16.15 -0.96 0.04
N GLU A 160 15.57 -0.04 0.80
CA GLU A 160 15.27 -0.27 2.23
C GLU A 160 14.27 -1.43 2.44
N ASP A 161 13.30 -1.61 1.55
CA ASP A 161 12.35 -2.74 1.58
C ASP A 161 13.06 -4.08 1.36
N PHE A 162 14.02 -4.11 0.43
CA PHE A 162 14.87 -5.27 0.17
C PHE A 162 15.79 -5.57 1.36
N GLU A 163 16.46 -4.57 1.92
CA GLU A 163 17.32 -4.72 3.10
C GLU A 163 16.51 -5.24 4.30
N GLY A 164 15.32 -4.70 4.52
CA GLY A 164 14.39 -5.20 5.53
C GLY A 164 13.97 -6.66 5.29
N HIS A 165 13.77 -7.03 4.02
CA HIS A 165 13.43 -8.41 3.65
C HIS A 165 14.60 -9.38 3.91
N ILE A 166 15.82 -9.00 3.54
CA ILE A 166 17.05 -9.75 3.86
C ILE A 166 17.22 -9.88 5.38
N GLY A 167 16.93 -8.82 6.14
CA GLY A 167 16.91 -8.87 7.61
C GLY A 167 15.96 -9.94 8.16
N LEU A 168 14.76 -10.06 7.57
CA LEU A 168 13.80 -11.13 7.92
C LEU A 168 14.32 -12.52 7.56
N VAL A 169 14.96 -12.69 6.40
CA VAL A 169 15.59 -13.97 6.00
C VAL A 169 16.67 -14.37 6.99
N LYS A 170 17.57 -13.45 7.35
CA LYS A 170 18.60 -13.69 8.35
C LYS A 170 18.01 -14.10 9.71
N LEU A 171 16.98 -13.41 10.16
CA LEU A 171 16.29 -13.72 11.41
C LEU A 171 15.58 -15.08 11.36
N ALA A 172 15.00 -15.46 10.21
CA ALA A 172 14.38 -16.76 10.01
C ALA A 172 15.40 -17.93 10.02
N CYS A 173 16.66 -17.63 9.71
CA CYS A 173 17.79 -18.58 9.73
C CYS A 173 18.56 -18.58 11.05
N GLU A 174 18.13 -17.81 12.07
CA GLU A 174 18.86 -17.69 13.33
C GLU A 174 19.13 -19.07 13.97
N GLY A 175 20.41 -19.33 14.28
CA GLY A 175 20.86 -20.64 14.79
C GLY A 175 21.18 -21.67 13.69
N HIS A 176 21.02 -21.33 12.42
CA HIS A 176 21.32 -22.18 11.27
C HIS A 176 22.14 -21.39 10.23
N GLY A 177 22.74 -22.06 9.23
CA GLY A 177 23.38 -21.39 8.10
C GLY A 177 22.36 -20.57 7.29
N LEU A 178 22.81 -19.49 6.61
CA LEU A 178 21.96 -18.65 5.79
C LEU A 178 21.35 -19.45 4.61
N ASP A 179 20.04 -19.59 4.59
CA ASP A 179 19.28 -20.19 3.49
C ASP A 179 18.66 -19.08 2.63
N LEU A 180 19.33 -18.76 1.52
CA LEU A 180 18.86 -17.74 0.57
C LEU A 180 17.56 -18.12 -0.15
N SER A 181 17.16 -19.40 -0.16
CA SER A 181 15.89 -19.81 -0.78
C SER A 181 14.68 -19.16 -0.09
N LEU A 182 14.84 -18.78 1.17
CA LEU A 182 13.82 -18.07 1.95
C LEU A 182 13.52 -16.66 1.41
N ILE A 183 14.37 -16.08 0.56
CA ILE A 183 14.10 -14.77 -0.07
C ILE A 183 12.83 -14.81 -0.93
N SER A 184 12.47 -15.98 -1.45
CA SER A 184 11.26 -16.19 -2.24
C SER A 184 9.97 -16.16 -1.39
N LYS A 185 10.08 -16.21 -0.06
CA LYS A 185 8.94 -16.13 0.84
C LYS A 185 8.47 -14.69 1.00
N THR A 186 7.18 -14.51 1.24
CA THR A 186 6.65 -13.18 1.60
C THR A 186 7.03 -12.81 3.04
N LYS A 187 7.03 -11.51 3.36
CA LYS A 187 7.27 -11.02 4.74
C LYS A 187 6.40 -11.75 5.79
N PRO A 188 5.07 -11.99 5.55
CA PRO A 188 4.24 -12.79 6.46
C PRO A 188 4.63 -14.26 6.58
N GLN A 189 5.11 -14.88 5.50
CA GLN A 189 5.58 -16.28 5.56
C GLN A 189 6.88 -16.38 6.37
N LEU A 190 7.80 -15.42 6.21
CA LEU A 190 9.01 -15.32 7.04
C LEU A 190 8.66 -15.10 8.51
N SER A 191 7.69 -14.23 8.80
CA SER A 191 7.21 -14.02 10.18
C SER A 191 6.65 -15.29 10.80
N ALA A 192 5.93 -16.10 10.03
CA ALA A 192 5.43 -17.39 10.49
C ALA A 192 6.57 -18.37 10.82
N ILE A 193 7.63 -18.40 10.00
CA ILE A 193 8.83 -19.23 10.24
C ILE A 193 9.55 -18.76 11.52
N ILE A 194 9.81 -17.46 11.65
CA ILE A 194 10.47 -16.84 12.81
C ILE A 194 9.74 -17.19 14.11
N LEU A 195 8.40 -17.12 14.10
CA LEU A 195 7.57 -17.41 15.26
C LEU A 195 7.35 -18.91 15.50
N GLY A 196 7.81 -19.78 14.60
CA GLY A 196 7.59 -21.22 14.69
C GLY A 196 6.13 -21.63 14.60
N ALA A 197 5.36 -20.92 13.76
CA ALA A 197 3.94 -21.21 13.55
C ALA A 197 3.74 -22.53 12.79
N VAL A 198 2.73 -23.28 13.21
CA VAL A 198 2.30 -24.52 12.56
C VAL A 198 0.88 -24.35 12.08
N LYS A 199 0.67 -24.52 10.78
CA LYS A 199 -0.64 -24.35 10.15
C LYS A 199 -1.70 -25.22 10.84
N ARG A 200 -2.81 -24.59 11.22
CA ARG A 200 -3.99 -25.22 11.84
C ARG A 200 -5.26 -24.74 11.14
N SER A 201 -6.34 -25.47 11.31
CA SER A 201 -7.68 -25.07 10.90
C SER A 201 -8.48 -24.65 12.14
N PHE A 202 -9.28 -23.60 12.00
CA PHE A 202 -10.15 -23.07 13.03
C PHE A 202 -11.52 -22.77 12.41
N ASP A 203 -12.58 -23.07 13.13
CA ASP A 203 -14.00 -22.88 12.77
C ASP A 203 -14.76 -21.96 13.74
N ASP A 204 -14.04 -21.37 14.69
CA ASP A 204 -14.56 -20.54 15.77
C ASP A 204 -14.38 -19.01 15.54
N GLU A 205 -14.32 -18.60 14.30
CA GLU A 205 -13.95 -17.25 13.83
C GLU A 205 -14.67 -16.10 14.53
N PHE A 206 -15.96 -16.25 14.83
CA PHE A 206 -16.79 -15.22 15.48
C PHE A 206 -17.13 -15.56 16.95
N ASP A 207 -16.53 -16.60 17.51
CA ASP A 207 -16.67 -16.89 18.94
C ASP A 207 -15.69 -16.02 19.75
N ILE A 208 -16.09 -14.76 19.92
CA ILE A 208 -15.28 -13.72 20.56
C ILE A 208 -15.85 -13.35 21.93
N ASP A 209 -14.97 -13.06 22.86
CA ASP A 209 -15.25 -12.40 24.13
C ASP A 209 -14.84 -10.92 24.06
N PHE A 210 -14.93 -10.22 25.19
CA PHE A 210 -14.67 -8.79 25.29
C PHE A 210 -13.58 -8.50 26.33
N PRO A 211 -12.88 -7.33 26.23
CA PRO A 211 -11.85 -6.98 27.19
C PRO A 211 -12.42 -6.97 28.62
N PRO A 212 -11.88 -7.75 29.56
CA PRO A 212 -12.39 -7.78 30.95
C PRO A 212 -12.17 -6.45 31.68
N THR A 213 -11.30 -5.61 31.15
CA THR A 213 -10.96 -4.27 31.68
C THR A 213 -11.81 -3.15 31.10
N MET A 214 -12.70 -3.44 30.14
CA MET A 214 -13.56 -2.46 29.49
C MET A 214 -14.60 -1.89 30.47
N ARG A 215 -14.82 -0.55 30.39
CA ARG A 215 -15.84 0.18 31.14
C ARG A 215 -16.59 1.11 30.20
N ILE A 216 -17.57 0.56 29.46
CA ILE A 216 -18.45 1.30 28.55
C ILE A 216 -19.86 1.31 29.15
N ASP A 217 -20.41 2.49 29.39
CA ASP A 217 -21.76 2.70 29.90
C ASP A 217 -22.69 3.37 28.87
N LYS A 218 -22.29 4.48 28.31
CA LYS A 218 -23.10 5.26 27.35
C LYS A 218 -23.24 4.54 26.00
N TYR A 219 -22.16 3.98 25.49
CA TYR A 219 -22.13 3.37 24.16
C TYR A 219 -22.29 1.85 24.16
N ARG A 220 -23.07 1.30 25.07
CA ARG A 220 -23.39 -0.15 25.14
C ARG A 220 -23.97 -0.73 23.86
N THR A 221 -24.61 0.09 23.04
CA THR A 221 -25.13 -0.31 21.71
C THR A 221 -24.05 -0.94 20.85
N VAL A 222 -22.80 -0.44 20.89
CA VAL A 222 -21.66 -1.01 20.14
C VAL A 222 -21.35 -2.41 20.67
N VAL A 223 -21.28 -2.58 21.99
CA VAL A 223 -21.03 -3.90 22.63
C VAL A 223 -22.14 -4.89 22.27
N ASN A 224 -23.40 -4.45 22.32
CA ASN A 224 -24.56 -5.27 21.98
C ASN A 224 -24.57 -5.68 20.51
N TRP A 225 -24.09 -4.82 19.61
CA TRP A 225 -23.93 -5.15 18.19
C TRP A 225 -23.00 -6.34 17.98
N TYR A 226 -21.85 -6.39 18.68
CA TYR A 226 -20.90 -7.53 18.62
C TYR A 226 -21.46 -8.79 19.30
N LYS A 227 -22.35 -8.67 20.28
CA LYS A 227 -23.01 -9.83 20.94
C LYS A 227 -24.08 -10.46 20.05
N ASN A 228 -24.68 -9.69 19.12
CA ASN A 228 -25.74 -10.19 18.25
C ASN A 228 -25.19 -11.21 17.26
N ILE A 229 -25.76 -12.41 17.24
CA ILE A 229 -25.38 -13.52 16.37
C ILE A 229 -25.52 -13.19 14.88
N GLU A 230 -26.49 -12.36 14.52
CA GLU A 230 -26.73 -11.91 13.14
C GLU A 230 -25.55 -11.09 12.57
N ASN A 231 -24.75 -10.48 13.44
CA ASN A 231 -23.58 -9.70 13.07
C ASN A 231 -22.28 -10.52 12.99
N ARG A 232 -22.35 -11.83 13.16
CA ARG A 232 -21.20 -12.74 13.08
C ARG A 232 -20.84 -13.08 11.62
N CYS A 233 -20.58 -12.04 10.81
CA CYS A 233 -20.14 -12.18 9.42
C CYS A 233 -19.35 -10.93 8.99
N TYR A 234 -18.48 -11.05 7.97
CA TYR A 234 -17.77 -9.92 7.39
C TYR A 234 -18.61 -9.16 6.35
N THR A 235 -19.44 -9.91 5.64
CA THR A 235 -20.27 -9.38 4.56
C THR A 235 -21.72 -9.80 4.81
N ARG A 236 -22.63 -8.87 4.72
CA ARG A 236 -24.06 -9.13 4.84
C ARG A 236 -24.61 -9.85 3.61
N PRO A 237 -25.82 -10.44 3.68
CA PRO A 237 -26.45 -11.10 2.53
C PRO A 237 -26.63 -10.18 1.31
N ASP A 238 -26.72 -8.87 1.52
CA ASP A 238 -26.80 -7.85 0.44
C ASP A 238 -25.45 -7.56 -0.24
N GLY A 239 -24.39 -8.28 0.13
CA GLY A 239 -23.03 -8.11 -0.40
C GLY A 239 -22.25 -6.93 0.19
N LYS A 240 -22.85 -6.15 1.11
CA LYS A 240 -22.17 -5.02 1.74
C LYS A 240 -21.37 -5.48 2.95
N LYS A 241 -20.32 -4.72 3.25
CA LYS A 241 -19.51 -4.91 4.47
C LYS A 241 -20.41 -4.84 5.71
N ASN A 242 -20.28 -5.81 6.60
CA ASN A 242 -21.00 -5.80 7.87
C ASN A 242 -20.31 -4.85 8.85
N GLN A 243 -20.95 -3.74 9.16
CA GLN A 243 -20.46 -2.69 10.05
C GLN A 243 -21.61 -1.92 10.70
N LEU A 244 -21.35 -1.44 11.90
CA LEU A 244 -22.22 -0.50 12.63
C LEU A 244 -21.73 0.92 12.37
N ASN A 245 -22.62 1.77 11.86
CA ASN A 245 -22.39 3.22 11.76
C ASN A 245 -23.18 3.89 12.88
N ILE A 246 -22.52 4.64 13.74
CA ILE A 246 -23.12 5.28 14.92
C ILE A 246 -22.39 6.59 15.23
N ASP A 247 -23.10 7.57 15.74
CA ASP A 247 -22.49 8.77 16.33
C ASP A 247 -21.91 8.46 17.71
N VAL A 248 -20.66 8.82 17.92
CA VAL A 248 -19.96 8.73 19.22
C VAL A 248 -19.36 10.09 19.51
N ALA A 249 -19.80 10.73 20.58
CA ALA A 249 -19.33 12.05 21.01
C ALA A 249 -19.44 13.14 19.92
N GLY A 250 -20.51 13.11 19.11
CA GLY A 250 -20.73 14.05 18.01
C GLY A 250 -19.92 13.76 16.75
N VAL A 251 -19.31 12.58 16.65
CA VAL A 251 -18.48 12.16 15.52
C VAL A 251 -19.02 10.87 14.92
N PRO A 252 -19.26 10.82 13.58
CA PRO A 252 -19.68 9.59 12.92
C PRO A 252 -18.57 8.53 12.95
N HIS A 253 -18.85 7.39 13.56
CA HIS A 253 -17.96 6.26 13.73
C HIS A 253 -18.44 5.01 13.01
N GLN A 254 -17.47 4.18 12.60
CA GLN A 254 -17.72 2.87 12.01
C GLN A 254 -17.04 1.79 12.83
N PHE A 255 -17.82 0.81 13.31
CA PHE A 255 -17.35 -0.37 14.02
C PHE A 255 -17.59 -1.63 13.19
N GLY A 256 -16.73 -2.64 13.35
CA GLY A 256 -16.83 -3.92 12.65
C GLY A 256 -15.59 -4.77 12.88
N TYR A 257 -15.38 -5.80 12.08
CA TYR A 257 -14.23 -6.71 12.24
C TYR A 257 -12.96 -6.18 11.55
N GLY A 258 -12.61 -4.91 11.81
CA GLY A 258 -11.45 -4.18 11.34
C GLY A 258 -11.01 -3.13 12.35
N GLY A 259 -10.36 -2.05 11.94
CA GLY A 259 -10.08 -0.89 12.80
C GLY A 259 -11.32 -0.02 12.99
N VAL A 260 -11.41 0.66 14.14
CA VAL A 260 -12.39 1.74 14.33
C VAL A 260 -11.94 2.98 13.57
N HIS A 261 -12.90 3.67 12.97
CA HIS A 261 -12.65 4.93 12.27
C HIS A 261 -13.81 5.88 12.51
N GLY A 262 -13.48 7.07 13.00
CA GLY A 262 -14.42 8.17 13.16
C GLY A 262 -13.72 9.50 12.95
N ALA A 263 -14.36 10.44 12.24
CA ALA A 263 -13.83 11.79 12.05
C ALA A 263 -14.95 12.77 11.74
N ILE A 264 -14.82 14.00 12.23
CA ILE A 264 -15.64 15.12 11.75
C ILE A 264 -15.26 15.35 10.29
N PRO A 265 -16.17 15.20 9.33
CA PRO A 265 -15.84 15.36 7.91
C PRO A 265 -15.63 16.83 7.57
N LYS A 266 -14.70 17.11 6.64
CA LYS A 266 -14.41 18.46 6.13
C LYS A 266 -14.21 19.48 7.24
N TYR A 267 -13.29 19.19 8.14
CA TYR A 267 -13.05 19.99 9.34
C TYR A 267 -11.71 20.75 9.25
N HIS A 268 -11.78 22.06 9.45
CA HIS A 268 -10.63 22.91 9.72
C HIS A 268 -10.78 23.55 11.12
N GLY A 269 -9.78 23.45 11.95
CA GLY A 269 -9.83 24.01 13.29
C GLY A 269 -8.48 24.44 13.81
N LYS A 270 -8.51 25.56 14.58
CA LYS A 270 -7.38 26.07 15.37
C LYS A 270 -7.71 25.98 16.85
N GLY A 271 -6.69 25.85 17.68
CA GLY A 271 -6.79 25.77 19.13
C GLY A 271 -5.80 24.77 19.71
N TYR A 272 -6.07 24.29 20.91
CA TYR A 272 -5.21 23.31 21.56
C TYR A 272 -5.76 21.91 21.37
N PHE A 273 -5.00 21.04 20.70
CA PHE A 273 -5.35 19.67 20.40
C PHE A 273 -4.37 18.71 21.09
N ILE A 274 -4.90 17.61 21.61
CA ILE A 274 -4.11 16.53 22.18
C ILE A 274 -4.44 15.24 21.41
N ASN A 275 -3.42 14.61 20.85
CA ASN A 275 -3.52 13.29 20.24
C ASN A 275 -3.00 12.23 21.22
N MET A 276 -3.73 11.16 21.40
CA MET A 276 -3.40 10.03 22.26
C MET A 276 -3.37 8.77 21.42
N ASP A 277 -2.18 8.27 21.10
CA ASP A 277 -1.99 7.05 20.34
C ASP A 277 -1.57 5.90 21.26
N VAL A 278 -2.17 4.72 21.10
CA VAL A 278 -1.76 3.54 21.86
C VAL A 278 -0.46 2.98 21.29
N ALA A 279 0.57 2.93 22.11
CA ALA A 279 1.88 2.43 21.72
C ALA A 279 1.82 0.99 21.19
N SER A 280 2.03 0.82 19.87
CA SER A 280 1.98 -0.49 19.20
C SER A 280 0.70 -1.28 19.52
N LEU A 281 -0.48 -0.71 19.32
CA LEU A 281 -1.77 -1.23 19.76
C LEU A 281 -1.94 -2.75 19.57
N TYR A 282 -1.84 -3.27 18.35
CA TYR A 282 -2.10 -4.69 18.10
C TYR A 282 -1.10 -5.63 18.78
N PRO A 283 0.23 -5.41 18.69
CA PRO A 283 1.19 -6.18 19.47
C PRO A 283 0.94 -6.12 20.97
N SER A 284 0.62 -4.94 21.52
CA SER A 284 0.35 -4.74 22.94
C SER A 284 -0.90 -5.50 23.40
N LEU A 285 -1.98 -5.47 22.60
CA LEU A 285 -3.19 -6.26 22.84
C LEU A 285 -2.92 -7.77 22.81
N MET A 286 -2.16 -8.22 21.79
CA MET A 286 -1.81 -9.63 21.64
C MET A 286 -1.05 -10.16 22.86
N ILE A 287 -0.12 -9.37 23.38
CA ILE A 287 0.67 -9.73 24.57
C ILE A 287 -0.20 -9.63 25.84
N ARG A 288 -0.84 -8.48 26.06
CA ARG A 288 -1.56 -8.20 27.31
C ARG A 288 -2.75 -9.10 27.57
N TYR A 289 -3.49 -9.45 26.49
CA TYR A 289 -4.72 -10.24 26.59
C TYR A 289 -4.58 -11.66 26.02
N ASN A 290 -3.34 -12.09 25.74
CA ASN A 290 -3.04 -13.42 25.19
C ASN A 290 -3.83 -13.70 23.89
N LEU A 291 -3.78 -12.75 22.95
CA LEU A 291 -4.50 -12.82 21.66
C LEU A 291 -3.57 -13.24 20.50
N HIS A 292 -2.46 -13.90 20.78
CA HIS A 292 -1.59 -14.45 19.76
C HIS A 292 -2.32 -15.50 18.93
N SER A 293 -1.88 -15.70 17.69
CA SER A 293 -2.32 -16.86 16.93
C SER A 293 -2.04 -18.14 17.69
N ARG A 294 -3.04 -18.97 17.87
CA ARG A 294 -2.93 -20.31 18.47
C ARG A 294 -2.08 -21.28 17.64
N ALA A 295 -1.70 -20.86 16.44
CA ALA A 295 -0.75 -21.58 15.59
C ALA A 295 0.71 -21.42 16.05
N ILE A 296 1.04 -20.39 16.84
CA ILE A 296 2.36 -20.17 17.43
C ILE A 296 2.57 -21.16 18.57
N ARG A 297 3.64 -21.96 18.50
CA ARG A 297 3.93 -22.97 19.53
C ARG A 297 4.36 -22.35 20.86
N ASP A 298 5.20 -21.33 20.82
CA ASP A 298 5.68 -20.58 22.00
C ASP A 298 5.36 -19.08 21.86
N PRO A 299 4.27 -18.62 22.50
CA PRO A 299 3.89 -17.20 22.47
C PRO A 299 4.96 -16.25 23.03
N ARG A 300 5.88 -16.73 23.90
CA ARG A 300 6.97 -15.92 24.45
C ARG A 300 7.92 -15.42 23.35
N LYS A 301 8.04 -16.13 22.22
CA LYS A 301 8.82 -15.64 21.07
C LYS A 301 8.32 -14.29 20.56
N PHE A 302 6.98 -14.12 20.43
CA PHE A 302 6.39 -12.88 20.01
C PHE A 302 6.67 -11.75 21.01
N GLU A 303 6.49 -12.02 22.29
CA GLU A 303 6.77 -11.07 23.37
C GLU A 303 8.26 -10.68 23.42
N ASN A 304 9.17 -11.64 23.25
CA ASN A 304 10.61 -11.38 23.21
C ASN A 304 10.99 -10.50 22.03
N ILE A 305 10.44 -10.74 20.83
CA ILE A 305 10.63 -9.89 19.65
C ILE A 305 10.13 -8.47 19.93
N TYR A 306 8.99 -8.32 20.59
CA TYR A 306 8.47 -7.02 20.98
C TYR A 306 9.41 -6.28 21.95
N LYS A 307 9.86 -6.94 23.00
CA LYS A 307 10.81 -6.38 23.99
C LYS A 307 12.13 -5.98 23.31
N GLN A 308 12.69 -6.87 22.51
CA GLN A 308 13.94 -6.61 21.78
C GLN A 308 13.81 -5.43 20.82
N ARG A 309 12.66 -5.30 20.13
CA ARG A 309 12.38 -4.15 19.28
C ARG A 309 12.41 -2.84 20.07
N LEU A 310 11.85 -2.80 21.27
CA LEU A 310 11.85 -1.58 22.10
C LEU A 310 13.28 -1.19 22.49
N ILE A 311 14.12 -2.16 22.85
CA ILE A 311 15.54 -1.94 23.16
C ILE A 311 16.24 -1.37 21.92
N TYR A 312 16.14 -2.04 20.78
CA TYR A 312 16.75 -1.57 19.52
C TYR A 312 16.24 -0.20 19.07
N LYS A 313 14.95 0.12 19.30
CA LYS A 313 14.42 1.46 19.01
C LYS A 313 15.10 2.53 19.89
N ALA A 314 15.28 2.25 21.17
CA ALA A 314 15.97 3.17 22.11
C ALA A 314 17.44 3.36 21.73
N GLU A 315 18.12 2.31 21.30
CA GLU A 315 19.52 2.31 20.87
C GLU A 315 19.72 2.85 19.44
N LYS A 316 18.65 3.23 18.73
CA LYS A 316 18.65 3.61 17.30
C LYS A 316 19.27 2.54 16.39
N ASN A 317 19.19 1.26 16.79
CA ASN A 317 19.65 0.14 16.00
C ASN A 317 18.66 -0.14 14.85
N PRO A 318 19.11 -0.22 13.58
CA PRO A 318 18.23 -0.42 12.42
C PRO A 318 17.44 -1.74 12.46
N LEU A 319 17.90 -2.75 13.20
CA LEU A 319 17.18 -4.01 13.40
C LEU A 319 15.79 -3.83 14.04
N HIS A 320 15.53 -2.70 14.72
CA HIS A 320 14.20 -2.41 15.24
C HIS A 320 13.13 -2.41 14.13
N ALA A 321 13.49 -1.99 12.91
CA ALA A 321 12.58 -1.96 11.77
C ALA A 321 12.24 -3.38 11.29
N VAL A 322 13.22 -4.29 11.25
CA VAL A 322 13.00 -5.70 10.90
C VAL A 322 12.05 -6.37 11.89
N LEU A 323 12.29 -6.17 13.20
CA LEU A 323 11.41 -6.72 14.23
C LEU A 323 9.99 -6.13 14.17
N LYS A 324 9.85 -4.85 13.81
CA LYS A 324 8.54 -4.21 13.57
C LYS A 324 7.78 -4.89 12.43
N LEU A 325 8.48 -5.30 11.36
CA LEU A 325 7.85 -6.04 10.25
C LEU A 325 7.28 -7.39 10.71
N VAL A 326 7.99 -8.14 11.56
CA VAL A 326 7.48 -9.41 12.13
C VAL A 326 6.19 -9.16 12.89
N LEU A 327 6.19 -8.20 13.83
CA LEU A 327 5.05 -7.91 14.69
C LEU A 327 3.81 -7.47 13.89
N ASN A 328 3.99 -6.56 12.94
CA ASN A 328 2.89 -6.04 12.13
C ASN A 328 2.35 -7.10 11.16
N SER A 329 3.23 -7.87 10.52
CA SER A 329 2.85 -8.94 9.60
C SER A 329 2.05 -10.04 10.31
N THR A 330 2.35 -10.34 11.57
CA THR A 330 1.66 -11.39 12.34
C THR A 330 0.16 -11.14 12.37
N TYR A 331 -0.26 -9.97 12.86
CA TYR A 331 -1.69 -9.64 12.88
C TYR A 331 -2.31 -9.60 11.48
N GLY A 332 -1.61 -8.97 10.52
CA GLY A 332 -2.12 -8.75 9.17
C GLY A 332 -2.53 -10.02 8.42
N VAL A 333 -1.98 -11.18 8.78
CA VAL A 333 -2.25 -12.45 8.09
C VAL A 333 -3.00 -13.49 8.91
N MET A 334 -3.41 -13.18 10.13
CA MET A 334 -4.19 -14.12 10.95
C MET A 334 -5.56 -14.44 10.34
N LYS A 335 -6.03 -13.68 9.34
CA LYS A 335 -7.23 -13.98 8.54
C LYS A 335 -6.94 -14.65 7.19
N ASP A 336 -5.68 -14.83 6.83
CA ASP A 336 -5.29 -15.50 5.58
C ASP A 336 -5.18 -17.01 5.78
N LYS A 337 -6.13 -17.76 5.21
CA LYS A 337 -6.20 -19.24 5.26
C LYS A 337 -4.95 -19.93 4.69
N ASN A 338 -4.16 -19.24 3.86
CA ASN A 338 -2.95 -19.79 3.26
C ASN A 338 -1.71 -19.61 4.13
N ASN A 339 -1.75 -18.73 5.14
CA ASN A 339 -0.63 -18.49 6.04
C ASN A 339 -0.65 -19.46 7.24
N ALA A 340 0.54 -19.82 7.74
CA ALA A 340 0.65 -20.69 8.93
C ALA A 340 0.20 -19.98 10.22
N LEU A 341 0.15 -18.66 10.23
CA LEU A 341 -0.36 -17.85 11.35
C LEU A 341 -1.90 -17.72 11.36
N TYR A 342 -2.61 -18.37 10.42
CA TYR A 342 -4.07 -18.29 10.35
C TYR A 342 -4.73 -18.59 11.70
N ASP A 343 -5.48 -17.63 12.21
CA ASP A 343 -6.32 -17.72 13.40
C ASP A 343 -7.35 -16.58 13.41
N PRO A 344 -8.45 -16.72 12.66
CA PRO A 344 -9.40 -15.63 12.43
C PRO A 344 -10.12 -15.19 13.72
N ARG A 345 -10.35 -16.09 14.69
CA ARG A 345 -10.91 -15.73 15.99
C ARG A 345 -10.01 -14.73 16.74
N GLN A 346 -8.72 -15.06 16.88
CA GLN A 346 -7.80 -14.17 17.56
C GLN A 346 -7.63 -12.84 16.82
N ALA A 347 -7.62 -12.84 15.49
CA ALA A 347 -7.62 -11.62 14.69
C ALA A 347 -8.86 -10.75 14.97
N ASN A 348 -10.05 -11.35 15.04
CA ASN A 348 -11.28 -10.64 15.37
C ASN A 348 -11.26 -10.11 16.81
N ARG A 349 -10.76 -10.89 17.78
CA ARG A 349 -10.59 -10.43 19.16
C ARG A 349 -9.67 -9.22 19.26
N VAL A 350 -8.52 -9.24 18.58
CA VAL A 350 -7.58 -8.09 18.54
C VAL A 350 -8.28 -6.82 18.03
N CYS A 351 -9.03 -6.93 16.93
CA CYS A 351 -9.79 -5.79 16.39
C CYS A 351 -10.82 -5.27 17.38
N VAL A 352 -11.68 -6.16 17.89
CA VAL A 352 -12.80 -5.79 18.76
C VAL A 352 -12.30 -5.25 20.10
N TYR A 353 -11.25 -5.84 20.66
CA TYR A 353 -10.62 -5.35 21.90
C TYR A 353 -10.08 -3.93 21.69
N GLY A 354 -9.33 -3.68 20.61
CA GLY A 354 -8.82 -2.34 20.30
C GLY A 354 -9.93 -1.30 20.18
N GLN A 355 -10.97 -1.62 19.40
CA GLN A 355 -12.10 -0.71 19.20
C GLN A 355 -12.85 -0.40 20.51
N LEU A 356 -13.13 -1.41 21.32
CA LEU A 356 -13.89 -1.22 22.56
C LEU A 356 -13.06 -0.50 23.63
N LEU A 357 -11.74 -0.74 23.72
CA LEU A 357 -10.89 -0.01 24.65
C LEU A 357 -10.69 1.45 24.24
N LEU A 358 -10.62 1.76 22.92
CA LEU A 358 -10.63 3.14 22.45
C LEU A 358 -11.98 3.81 22.68
N LEU A 359 -13.09 3.11 22.48
CA LEU A 359 -14.44 3.64 22.78
C LEU A 359 -14.62 3.94 24.27
N ASP A 360 -14.08 3.09 25.15
CA ASP A 360 -14.01 3.34 26.59
C ASP A 360 -13.24 4.65 26.89
N LEU A 361 -12.08 4.85 26.25
CA LEU A 361 -11.30 6.10 26.39
C LEU A 361 -12.10 7.32 25.90
N ILE A 362 -12.71 7.23 24.73
CA ILE A 362 -13.55 8.31 24.15
C ILE A 362 -14.66 8.69 25.12
N GLU A 363 -15.37 7.71 25.71
CA GLU A 363 -16.45 7.95 26.67
C GLU A 363 -15.97 8.70 27.91
N LYS A 364 -14.71 8.52 28.34
CA LYS A 364 -14.13 9.25 29.48
C LYS A 364 -13.64 10.64 29.11
N LEU A 365 -13.24 10.85 27.85
CA LEU A 365 -12.74 12.14 27.34
C LEU A 365 -13.88 13.11 26.94
N GLU A 366 -14.99 12.58 26.44
CA GLU A 366 -16.14 13.33 25.91
C GLU A 366 -16.66 14.45 26.84
N PRO A 367 -16.71 14.32 28.18
CA PRO A 367 -17.17 15.39 29.05
C PRO A 367 -16.21 16.59 29.14
N TYR A 368 -14.94 16.42 28.75
CA TYR A 368 -13.88 17.39 28.96
C TYR A 368 -13.36 18.01 27.67
N ALA A 369 -13.50 17.34 26.54
CA ALA A 369 -12.94 17.76 25.28
C ALA A 369 -13.83 17.37 24.09
N GLN A 370 -13.75 18.12 23.00
CA GLN A 370 -14.38 17.77 21.75
C GLN A 370 -13.58 16.69 21.04
N ILE A 371 -14.20 15.56 20.75
CA ILE A 371 -13.59 14.53 19.90
C ILE A 371 -13.54 15.03 18.46
N ILE A 372 -12.40 14.97 17.81
CA ILE A 372 -12.20 15.39 16.40
C ILE A 372 -12.12 14.18 15.49
N GLN A 373 -11.30 13.19 15.87
CA GLN A 373 -11.21 11.91 15.16
C GLN A 373 -10.77 10.80 16.11
N SER A 374 -11.16 9.57 15.76
CA SER A 374 -10.51 8.37 16.26
C SER A 374 -10.02 7.53 15.08
N ASN A 375 -8.81 7.06 15.21
CA ASN A 375 -8.18 6.14 14.26
C ASN A 375 -8.07 4.77 14.91
N THR A 376 -7.59 3.79 14.18
CA THR A 376 -7.40 2.40 14.65
C THR A 376 -6.72 2.32 16.03
N ASP A 377 -5.79 3.20 16.31
CA ASP A 377 -4.86 3.18 17.45
C ASP A 377 -4.82 4.46 18.29
N GLY A 378 -5.62 5.49 17.92
CA GLY A 378 -5.55 6.76 18.63
C GLY A 378 -6.84 7.58 18.60
N VAL A 379 -6.87 8.61 19.44
CA VAL A 379 -7.95 9.59 19.57
C VAL A 379 -7.37 10.98 19.59
N LEU A 380 -7.87 11.87 18.73
CA LEU A 380 -7.55 13.31 18.72
C LEU A 380 -8.70 14.09 19.33
N VAL A 381 -8.38 14.90 20.32
CA VAL A 381 -9.32 15.79 21.00
C VAL A 381 -8.92 17.24 20.85
N LYS A 382 -9.92 18.15 20.84
CA LYS A 382 -9.74 19.60 20.96
C LYS A 382 -10.22 20.07 22.32
N MET A 383 -9.37 20.80 23.01
CA MET A 383 -9.69 21.36 24.32
C MET A 383 -10.57 22.61 24.21
N PRO A 384 -11.46 22.87 25.17
CA PRO A 384 -12.25 24.10 25.21
C PRO A 384 -11.36 25.34 25.33
N PRO A 385 -11.76 26.50 24.75
CA PRO A 385 -11.00 27.73 24.86
C PRO A 385 -10.98 28.27 26.30
N GLY A 386 -9.97 29.09 26.63
CA GLY A 386 -9.95 29.93 27.85
C GLY A 386 -9.30 29.34 29.10
N LYS A 387 -8.72 28.12 29.05
CA LYS A 387 -7.87 27.58 30.13
C LYS A 387 -6.41 27.47 29.72
N ASN A 388 -5.52 27.51 30.71
CA ASN A 388 -4.10 27.29 30.51
C ASN A 388 -3.86 25.88 29.97
N GLU A 389 -3.05 25.76 28.92
CA GLU A 389 -2.72 24.48 28.25
C GLU A 389 -2.21 23.42 29.24
N SER A 390 -1.40 23.81 30.22
CA SER A 390 -0.87 22.88 31.24
C SER A 390 -1.97 22.28 32.13
N CYS A 391 -3.03 23.01 32.43
CA CYS A 391 -4.16 22.48 33.22
C CYS A 391 -4.95 21.47 32.40
N TRP A 392 -5.13 21.71 31.10
CA TRP A 392 -5.82 20.78 30.22
C TRP A 392 -5.03 19.51 30.01
N TYR A 393 -3.72 19.63 29.78
CA TYR A 393 -2.85 18.46 29.61
C TYR A 393 -2.92 17.57 30.86
N SER A 394 -2.77 18.13 32.07
CA SER A 394 -2.85 17.37 33.32
C SER A 394 -4.18 16.62 33.45
N GLN A 395 -5.31 17.23 33.11
CA GLN A 395 -6.62 16.58 33.18
C GLN A 395 -6.76 15.41 32.20
N ILE A 396 -6.26 15.55 30.98
CA ILE A 396 -6.28 14.49 29.96
C ILE A 396 -5.29 13.40 30.33
N ASP A 397 -4.13 13.75 30.88
CA ASP A 397 -3.10 12.82 31.36
C ASP A 397 -3.63 11.95 32.51
N ASP A 398 -4.37 12.52 33.46
CA ASP A 398 -5.00 11.76 34.56
C ASP A 398 -6.01 10.73 34.02
N ILE A 399 -6.82 11.09 33.04
CA ILE A 399 -7.75 10.17 32.38
C ILE A 399 -6.99 9.06 31.65
N GLY A 400 -5.95 9.43 30.92
CA GLY A 400 -5.07 8.50 30.21
C GLY A 400 -4.38 7.53 31.17
N TYR A 401 -3.82 8.03 32.28
CA TYR A 401 -3.16 7.24 33.29
C TYR A 401 -4.08 6.21 33.95
N GLU A 402 -5.32 6.59 34.32
CA GLU A 402 -6.32 5.65 34.85
C GLU A 402 -6.66 4.56 33.84
N TRP A 403 -6.84 4.96 32.57
CA TRP A 403 -7.10 4.03 31.48
C TRP A 403 -5.91 3.07 31.24
N GLU A 404 -4.67 3.58 31.23
CA GLU A 404 -3.44 2.78 31.12
C GLU A 404 -3.29 1.78 32.26
N LYS A 405 -3.49 2.24 33.49
CA LYS A 405 -3.38 1.39 34.69
C LYS A 405 -4.38 0.24 34.64
N ARG A 406 -5.59 0.50 34.17
CA ARG A 406 -6.65 -0.49 34.09
C ARG A 406 -6.47 -1.46 32.93
N THR A 407 -6.12 -0.95 31.77
CA THR A 407 -6.00 -1.77 30.54
C THR A 407 -4.64 -2.46 30.43
N GLY A 408 -3.59 -1.89 31.02
CA GLY A 408 -2.20 -2.32 30.88
C GLY A 408 -1.59 -1.94 29.53
N LEU A 409 -2.26 -1.10 28.74
CA LEU A 409 -1.73 -0.50 27.50
C LEU A 409 -1.03 0.82 27.84
N LYS A 410 -0.28 1.37 26.87
CA LYS A 410 0.43 2.64 27.03
C LYS A 410 -0.02 3.64 25.96
N LEU A 411 -0.19 4.90 26.36
CA LEU A 411 -0.50 6.03 25.49
C LEU A 411 0.76 6.86 25.20
N GLU A 412 0.90 7.30 23.98
CA GLU A 412 1.86 8.30 23.53
C GLU A 412 1.06 9.58 23.24
N PHE A 413 1.53 10.73 23.74
CA PHE A 413 0.83 12.00 23.63
C PHE A 413 1.57 12.95 22.70
N ASP A 414 0.83 13.57 21.78
CA ASP A 414 1.32 14.65 20.92
C ASP A 414 0.40 15.87 21.03
N GLU A 415 0.98 17.06 21.00
CA GLU A 415 0.25 18.34 21.06
C GLU A 415 0.25 19.04 19.70
N TYR A 416 -0.91 19.61 19.32
CA TYR A 416 -1.08 20.31 18.06
C TYR A 416 -1.91 21.58 18.22
N ASN A 417 -1.82 22.48 17.22
CA ASN A 417 -2.50 23.78 17.24
C ASN A 417 -3.45 24.00 16.08
N GLU A 418 -3.33 23.24 15.01
CA GLU A 418 -4.18 23.40 13.84
C GLU A 418 -4.34 22.06 13.11
N ILE A 419 -5.53 21.80 12.60
CA ILE A 419 -5.81 20.63 11.77
C ILE A 419 -6.66 21.00 10.56
N TYR A 420 -6.29 20.46 9.41
CA TYR A 420 -7.07 20.41 8.18
C TYR A 420 -7.42 18.95 7.91
N GLN A 421 -8.69 18.61 7.91
CA GLN A 421 -9.16 17.22 7.85
C GLN A 421 -10.30 17.07 6.85
N LYS A 422 -10.10 16.23 5.83
CA LYS A 422 -11.18 15.75 4.97
C LYS A 422 -11.92 14.60 5.63
N ASP A 423 -11.19 13.64 6.11
CA ASP A 423 -11.64 12.43 6.80
C ASP A 423 -10.47 11.83 7.61
N VAL A 424 -10.70 10.74 8.33
CA VAL A 424 -9.71 10.06 9.19
C VAL A 424 -8.45 9.60 8.44
N ASN A 425 -8.49 9.47 7.13
CA ASN A 425 -7.37 9.02 6.28
C ASN A 425 -6.75 10.14 5.44
N ASN A 426 -7.31 11.35 5.49
CA ASN A 426 -6.82 12.50 4.73
C ASN A 426 -6.82 13.75 5.61
N TYR A 427 -5.67 14.09 6.17
CA TYR A 427 -5.49 15.27 7.02
C TYR A 427 -4.06 15.78 7.04
N ILE A 428 -3.90 17.05 7.42
CA ILE A 428 -2.66 17.67 7.89
C ILE A 428 -2.92 18.23 9.30
N ILE A 429 -2.01 17.98 10.22
CA ILE A 429 -2.06 18.49 11.58
C ILE A 429 -0.71 19.15 11.93
N LEU A 430 -0.76 20.34 12.53
CA LEU A 430 0.40 21.19 12.81
C LEU A 430 0.58 21.42 14.30
N ASP A 431 1.85 21.42 14.75
CA ASP A 431 2.22 21.85 16.08
C ASP A 431 2.46 23.38 16.14
N ARG A 432 2.75 23.91 17.34
CA ARG A 432 3.01 25.33 17.58
C ARG A 432 4.29 25.86 16.90
N TRP A 433 5.19 24.99 16.49
CA TRP A 433 6.45 25.34 15.83
C TRP A 433 6.37 25.25 14.31
N GLY A 434 5.23 24.83 13.78
CA GLY A 434 5.01 24.66 12.36
C GLY A 434 5.48 23.32 11.80
N HIS A 435 5.90 22.37 12.65
CA HIS A 435 6.06 21.00 12.20
C HIS A 435 4.69 20.39 11.93
N TYR A 436 4.63 19.49 10.97
CA TYR A 436 3.36 18.88 10.61
C TYR A 436 3.46 17.37 10.37
N LYS A 437 2.36 16.68 10.61
CA LYS A 437 2.12 15.32 10.14
C LYS A 437 1.03 15.36 9.07
N SER A 438 1.20 14.58 8.02
CA SER A 438 0.21 14.47 6.94
C SER A 438 -0.12 13.02 6.63
N LYS A 439 -1.38 12.77 6.27
CA LYS A 439 -1.87 11.45 5.85
C LYS A 439 -2.82 11.61 4.67
N GLY A 440 -2.78 10.64 3.75
CA GLY A 440 -3.72 10.52 2.64
C GLY A 440 -3.23 11.09 1.32
N GLY A 441 -3.83 10.60 0.22
CA GLY A 441 -3.35 10.80 -1.14
C GLY A 441 -3.26 12.26 -1.61
N TYR A 442 -3.98 13.19 -0.95
CA TYR A 442 -3.95 14.60 -1.34
C TYR A 442 -2.78 15.39 -0.75
N VAL A 443 -2.25 14.94 0.40
CA VAL A 443 -1.29 15.73 1.20
C VAL A 443 -0.11 14.93 1.75
N LYS A 444 -0.04 13.62 1.52
CA LYS A 444 1.09 12.79 1.95
C LYS A 444 2.40 13.23 1.31
N ALA A 445 3.51 12.87 1.93
CA ALA A 445 4.82 13.01 1.30
C ALA A 445 4.85 12.25 -0.04
N LEU A 446 5.31 12.92 -1.08
CA LEU A 446 5.43 12.36 -2.43
C LEU A 446 6.69 11.50 -2.54
N SER A 447 6.57 10.39 -3.26
CA SER A 447 7.72 9.56 -3.68
C SER A 447 7.74 9.42 -5.20
N ASN A 448 8.89 9.08 -5.77
CA ASN A 448 9.01 8.85 -7.21
C ASN A 448 8.13 7.69 -7.72
N LEU A 449 7.68 6.78 -6.82
CA LEU A 449 6.77 5.68 -7.17
C LEU A 449 5.29 6.00 -6.95
N ASP A 450 4.99 7.25 -6.53
CA ASP A 450 3.62 7.73 -6.35
C ASP A 450 3.58 9.25 -6.59
N TYR A 451 3.84 9.64 -7.83
CA TYR A 451 4.04 11.03 -8.25
C TYR A 451 2.97 11.45 -9.24
N ASP A 452 1.71 11.41 -8.78
CA ASP A 452 0.52 11.77 -9.57
C ASP A 452 -0.04 13.12 -9.12
N LEU A 453 -0.24 14.04 -10.06
CA LEU A 453 -0.65 15.43 -9.82
C LEU A 453 0.17 16.11 -8.70
N PRO A 454 1.51 15.99 -8.72
CA PRO A 454 2.34 16.43 -7.59
C PRO A 454 2.22 17.93 -7.30
N ILE A 455 2.01 18.76 -8.29
CA ILE A 455 1.84 20.22 -8.12
C ILE A 455 0.63 20.56 -7.23
N ILE A 456 -0.45 19.78 -7.32
CA ILE A 456 -1.65 19.98 -6.51
C ILE A 456 -1.34 19.62 -5.05
N ASN A 457 -0.69 18.49 -4.81
CA ASN A 457 -0.25 18.10 -3.47
C ASN A 457 0.66 19.18 -2.84
N LYS A 458 1.69 19.62 -3.58
CA LYS A 458 2.62 20.65 -3.13
C LYS A 458 1.93 21.99 -2.82
N ALA A 459 0.95 22.39 -3.64
CA ALA A 459 0.17 23.60 -3.42
C ALA A 459 -0.71 23.50 -2.17
N LEU A 460 -1.38 22.37 -1.95
CA LEU A 460 -2.18 22.12 -0.75
C LEU A 460 -1.32 22.13 0.52
N VAL A 461 -0.21 21.40 0.52
CA VAL A 461 0.72 21.37 1.65
C VAL A 461 1.28 22.76 1.94
N ALA A 462 1.72 23.50 0.91
CA ALA A 462 2.26 24.85 1.08
C ALA A 462 1.21 25.84 1.63
N TYR A 463 -0.03 25.73 1.18
CA TYR A 463 -1.13 26.54 1.72
C TYR A 463 -1.39 26.23 3.20
N MET A 464 -1.64 24.96 3.52
CA MET A 464 -2.03 24.55 4.87
C MET A 464 -0.92 24.73 5.90
N THR A 465 0.36 24.58 5.50
CA THR A 465 1.48 24.65 6.45
C THR A 465 2.16 26.01 6.53
N ARG A 466 2.07 26.85 5.47
CA ARG A 466 2.81 28.11 5.37
C ARG A 466 1.96 29.29 4.88
N GLY A 467 0.66 29.09 4.63
CA GLY A 467 -0.23 30.13 4.12
C GLY A 467 0.11 30.61 2.69
N VAL A 468 0.88 29.83 1.92
CA VAL A 468 1.24 30.21 0.55
C VAL A 468 0.04 30.03 -0.37
N PRO A 469 -0.42 31.09 -1.07
CA PRO A 469 -1.56 30.96 -1.98
C PRO A 469 -1.36 29.85 -3.02
N ILE A 470 -2.40 29.06 -3.30
CA ILE A 470 -2.37 27.94 -4.25
C ILE A 470 -1.88 28.41 -5.63
N GLN A 471 -2.40 29.56 -6.10
CA GLN A 471 -2.03 30.13 -7.39
C GLN A 471 -0.53 30.43 -7.47
N ARG A 472 0.06 30.94 -6.39
CA ARG A 472 1.49 31.28 -6.36
C ARG A 472 2.36 30.05 -6.56
N THR A 473 2.03 28.93 -5.90
CA THR A 473 2.77 27.68 -6.04
C THR A 473 2.66 27.12 -7.46
N ILE A 474 1.45 27.09 -8.03
CA ILE A 474 1.19 26.48 -9.34
C ILE A 474 1.74 27.33 -10.49
N LEU A 475 1.52 28.66 -10.44
CA LEU A 475 1.98 29.56 -11.50
C LEU A 475 3.51 29.64 -11.56
N ALA A 476 4.20 29.59 -10.41
CA ALA A 476 5.66 29.65 -10.33
C ALA A 476 6.36 28.38 -10.84
N CYS A 477 5.68 27.25 -10.86
CA CYS A 477 6.27 25.97 -11.30
C CYS A 477 6.43 25.92 -12.82
N ASN A 478 7.63 25.55 -13.29
CA ASN A 478 7.94 25.42 -14.73
C ASN A 478 8.47 24.02 -15.10
N GLU A 479 8.33 23.04 -14.24
CA GLU A 479 8.71 21.64 -14.49
C GLU A 479 7.50 20.84 -14.95
N LEU A 480 7.54 20.25 -16.15
CA LEU A 480 6.40 19.54 -16.73
C LEU A 480 5.99 18.33 -15.87
N LYS A 481 6.94 17.59 -15.32
CA LYS A 481 6.71 16.43 -14.45
C LYS A 481 5.77 16.75 -13.28
N GLU A 482 5.80 17.97 -12.77
CA GLU A 482 4.98 18.40 -11.64
C GLU A 482 3.46 18.42 -11.94
N PHE A 483 3.11 18.49 -13.22
CA PHE A 483 1.73 18.56 -13.69
C PHE A 483 1.19 17.23 -14.21
N GLN A 484 1.96 16.14 -14.14
CA GLN A 484 1.56 14.86 -14.73
C GLN A 484 0.36 14.23 -14.03
N PHE A 485 -0.58 13.72 -14.82
CA PHE A 485 -1.64 12.80 -14.43
C PHE A 485 -1.36 11.45 -15.07
N VAL A 486 -1.08 10.43 -14.25
CA VAL A 486 -0.75 9.08 -14.74
C VAL A 486 -1.90 8.14 -14.45
N THR A 487 -2.42 7.49 -15.47
CA THR A 487 -3.54 6.56 -15.34
C THR A 487 -3.29 5.26 -16.11
N LYS A 488 -3.71 4.14 -15.50
CA LYS A 488 -3.71 2.81 -16.12
C LYS A 488 -5.10 2.19 -15.98
N ILE A 489 -5.65 1.67 -17.07
CA ILE A 489 -6.91 0.96 -17.04
C ILE A 489 -6.70 -0.51 -16.64
N SER A 490 -7.67 -1.07 -15.91
CA SER A 490 -7.69 -2.48 -15.54
C SER A 490 -8.19 -3.37 -16.67
N GLY A 491 -8.00 -4.70 -16.56
CA GLY A 491 -8.50 -5.68 -17.53
C GLY A 491 -10.03 -5.70 -17.77
N LYS A 492 -10.81 -4.96 -16.94
CA LYS A 492 -12.25 -4.74 -17.19
C LYS A 492 -12.53 -3.83 -18.39
N TYR A 493 -11.50 -3.15 -18.91
CA TYR A 493 -11.60 -2.22 -20.01
C TYR A 493 -10.68 -2.64 -21.16
N THR A 494 -11.13 -2.44 -22.39
CA THR A 494 -10.39 -2.83 -23.60
C THR A 494 -9.28 -1.82 -23.91
N HIS A 495 -9.61 -0.53 -23.95
CA HIS A 495 -8.69 0.54 -24.33
C HIS A 495 -9.12 1.90 -23.74
N ILE A 496 -8.23 2.86 -23.85
CA ILE A 496 -8.48 4.29 -23.54
C ILE A 496 -8.85 5.00 -24.84
N LEU A 497 -9.85 5.90 -24.79
CA LEU A 497 -10.11 6.90 -25.80
C LEU A 497 -9.55 8.25 -25.35
N HIS A 498 -8.84 8.93 -26.22
CA HIS A 498 -8.49 10.34 -26.10
C HIS A 498 -9.35 11.13 -27.13
N GLY A 499 -10.31 11.89 -26.64
CA GLY A 499 -11.40 12.33 -27.49
C GLY A 499 -12.15 11.13 -28.09
N ASP A 500 -12.15 11.01 -29.40
CA ASP A 500 -12.72 9.86 -30.13
C ASP A 500 -11.66 8.90 -30.68
N THR A 501 -10.38 9.19 -30.43
CA THR A 501 -9.27 8.37 -30.92
C THR A 501 -8.91 7.27 -29.92
N PRO A 502 -8.96 5.98 -30.30
CA PRO A 502 -8.51 4.90 -29.47
C PRO A 502 -6.98 4.89 -29.34
N LEU A 503 -6.51 4.72 -28.12
CA LEU A 503 -5.09 4.59 -27.83
C LEU A 503 -4.69 3.12 -27.80
N LYS A 504 -3.45 2.83 -28.21
CA LYS A 504 -2.85 1.50 -28.10
C LYS A 504 -2.49 1.20 -26.64
N GLU A 505 -2.01 2.22 -25.94
CA GLU A 505 -1.52 2.12 -24.58
C GLU A 505 -2.67 2.01 -23.55
N LYS A 506 -2.50 1.12 -22.59
CA LYS A 506 -3.38 0.97 -21.42
C LYS A 506 -2.93 1.84 -20.24
N CYS A 507 -1.72 2.34 -20.27
CA CYS A 507 -1.16 3.31 -19.33
C CYS A 507 -0.75 4.57 -20.08
N VAL A 508 -1.20 5.75 -19.61
CA VAL A 508 -0.90 7.03 -20.26
C VAL A 508 -0.57 8.09 -19.22
N ARG A 509 0.29 9.02 -19.64
CA ARG A 509 0.54 10.29 -18.95
C ARG A 509 -0.15 11.42 -19.71
N ALA A 510 -1.00 12.14 -19.02
CA ALA A 510 -1.78 13.25 -19.58
C ALA A 510 -1.55 14.54 -18.80
N PHE A 511 -1.80 15.66 -19.44
CA PHE A 511 -1.69 17.00 -18.91
C PHE A 511 -2.89 17.83 -19.33
N ALA A 512 -3.42 18.65 -18.40
CA ALA A 512 -4.52 19.55 -18.74
C ALA A 512 -4.12 20.52 -19.86
N SER A 513 -5.03 20.72 -20.83
CA SER A 513 -4.81 21.55 -22.02
C SER A 513 -5.73 22.75 -22.05
N LYS A 514 -5.20 23.90 -22.50
CA LYS A 514 -5.98 25.09 -22.82
C LYS A 514 -6.78 24.96 -24.14
N LEU A 515 -6.43 23.97 -24.97
CA LEU A 515 -7.05 23.76 -26.25
C LEU A 515 -8.32 22.94 -26.11
N GLU A 516 -9.47 23.50 -26.39
CA GLU A 516 -10.77 22.79 -26.35
C GLU A 516 -10.82 21.65 -27.39
N THR A 517 -10.00 21.73 -28.44
CA THR A 517 -9.84 20.66 -29.43
C THR A 517 -9.16 19.42 -28.91
N ASP A 518 -8.40 19.54 -27.80
CA ASP A 518 -7.82 18.39 -27.13
C ASP A 518 -8.92 17.66 -26.37
N GLY A 519 -9.14 16.38 -26.67
CA GLY A 519 -10.17 15.57 -26.05
C GLY A 519 -9.84 15.18 -24.61
N GLY A 520 -10.85 14.75 -23.87
CA GLY A 520 -10.69 14.13 -22.54
C GLY A 520 -10.43 12.63 -22.62
N LEU A 521 -10.09 12.01 -21.47
CA LEU A 521 -9.84 10.58 -21.36
C LEU A 521 -11.09 9.79 -20.96
N ARG A 522 -11.42 8.78 -21.75
CA ARG A 522 -12.49 7.80 -21.47
C ARG A 522 -11.93 6.38 -21.57
N LYS A 523 -12.54 5.44 -20.87
CA LYS A 523 -12.21 4.01 -20.92
C LYS A 523 -13.42 3.21 -21.40
N ILE A 524 -13.20 2.21 -22.24
CA ILE A 524 -14.27 1.39 -22.83
C ILE A 524 -14.39 0.08 -22.09
N HIS A 525 -15.58 -0.19 -21.53
CA HIS A 525 -15.84 -1.42 -20.79
C HIS A 525 -15.83 -2.66 -21.70
N ALA A 526 -15.03 -3.68 -21.35
CA ALA A 526 -14.78 -4.83 -22.24
C ALA A 526 -16.05 -5.63 -22.61
N VAL A 527 -17.01 -5.75 -21.67
CA VAL A 527 -18.23 -6.55 -21.90
C VAL A 527 -19.36 -5.71 -22.51
N THR A 528 -19.55 -4.47 -22.03
CA THR A 528 -20.71 -3.67 -22.44
C THR A 528 -20.41 -2.67 -23.57
N GLY A 529 -19.14 -2.46 -23.91
CA GLY A 529 -18.71 -1.43 -24.87
C GLY A 529 -18.99 0.02 -24.42
N ARG A 530 -19.51 0.24 -23.21
CA ARG A 530 -19.89 1.58 -22.74
C ARG A 530 -18.66 2.42 -22.38
N PRO A 531 -18.58 3.68 -22.87
CA PRO A 531 -17.53 4.60 -22.45
C PRO A 531 -17.81 5.13 -21.04
N ALA A 532 -16.74 5.28 -20.24
CA ALA A 532 -16.77 5.94 -18.94
C ALA A 532 -15.60 6.93 -18.83
N LYS A 533 -15.85 8.14 -18.31
CA LYS A 533 -14.78 9.11 -18.02
C LYS A 533 -13.77 8.48 -17.05
N ILE A 534 -12.49 8.73 -17.28
CA ILE A 534 -11.45 8.38 -16.30
C ILE A 534 -11.54 9.39 -15.16
N SER A 535 -11.71 8.89 -13.94
CA SER A 535 -11.89 9.74 -12.74
C SER A 535 -10.71 10.67 -12.55
N ASN A 536 -10.98 11.90 -12.14
CA ASN A 536 -9.99 12.97 -11.87
C ASN A 536 -9.13 13.38 -13.09
N SER A 537 -9.44 12.92 -14.30
CA SER A 537 -8.76 13.40 -15.51
C SER A 537 -9.29 14.77 -15.95
N PRO A 538 -8.43 15.62 -16.55
CA PRO A 538 -8.87 16.87 -17.19
C PRO A 538 -9.91 16.62 -18.28
N GLU A 539 -10.76 17.60 -18.52
CA GLU A 539 -11.75 17.54 -19.61
C GLU A 539 -11.11 17.68 -20.98
N HIS A 540 -10.08 18.52 -21.05
CA HIS A 540 -9.20 18.70 -22.20
C HIS A 540 -7.78 18.38 -21.77
N CYS A 541 -7.12 17.47 -22.47
CA CYS A 541 -5.76 17.06 -22.12
C CYS A 541 -4.96 16.65 -23.35
N PHE A 542 -3.66 16.76 -23.25
CA PHE A 542 -2.72 16.17 -24.20
C PHE A 542 -1.95 15.03 -23.53
N ILE A 543 -1.56 14.05 -24.32
CA ILE A 543 -0.80 12.88 -23.88
C ILE A 543 0.69 13.10 -24.19
N TRP A 544 1.54 12.70 -23.23
CA TRP A 544 2.98 12.71 -23.38
C TRP A 544 3.59 11.49 -22.66
N ASN A 545 3.74 10.41 -23.40
CA ASN A 545 4.28 9.16 -22.86
C ASN A 545 5.82 9.10 -22.88
N ASP A 546 6.48 9.96 -23.64
CA ASP A 546 7.94 10.10 -23.57
C ASP A 546 8.37 10.71 -22.23
N SER A 547 9.67 10.58 -21.92
CA SER A 547 10.22 11.13 -20.67
C SER A 547 9.92 12.63 -20.52
N VAL A 548 9.46 12.97 -19.32
CA VAL A 548 9.19 14.37 -18.91
C VAL A 548 10.23 14.91 -17.93
N ASN A 549 11.23 14.10 -17.56
CA ASN A 549 12.32 14.51 -16.69
C ASN A 549 13.12 15.65 -17.36
N GLY A 550 13.29 16.76 -16.64
CA GLY A 550 13.99 17.95 -17.14
C GLY A 550 13.24 18.75 -18.22
N LYS A 551 11.97 18.43 -18.51
CA LYS A 551 11.16 19.15 -19.47
C LYS A 551 10.45 20.36 -18.83
N THR A 552 10.42 21.45 -19.55
CA THR A 552 9.69 22.67 -19.16
C THR A 552 8.22 22.59 -19.58
N VAL A 553 7.39 23.34 -18.87
CA VAL A 553 5.95 23.43 -19.13
C VAL A 553 5.67 24.03 -20.52
N PRO A 554 4.96 23.34 -21.42
CA PRO A 554 4.60 23.88 -22.72
C PRO A 554 3.47 24.92 -22.62
N ASN A 555 3.39 25.86 -23.58
CA ASN A 555 2.41 26.94 -23.58
C ASN A 555 0.95 26.47 -23.55
N ARG A 556 0.66 25.28 -24.11
CA ARG A 556 -0.69 24.68 -24.14
C ARG A 556 -1.16 24.11 -22.82
N LEU A 557 -0.26 23.93 -21.82
CA LEU A 557 -0.66 23.41 -20.51
C LEU A 557 -1.56 24.43 -19.80
N ASP A 558 -2.70 23.94 -19.30
CA ASP A 558 -3.68 24.74 -18.56
C ASP A 558 -3.40 24.71 -17.06
N LYS A 559 -2.64 25.69 -16.56
CA LYS A 559 -2.38 25.83 -15.13
C LYS A 559 -3.64 26.17 -14.32
N GLU A 560 -4.65 26.80 -14.95
CA GLU A 560 -5.89 27.18 -14.27
C GLU A 560 -6.70 25.95 -13.86
N TRP A 561 -6.71 24.91 -14.70
CA TRP A 561 -7.31 23.63 -14.31
C TRP A 561 -6.72 23.08 -13.00
N TYR A 562 -5.38 23.12 -12.84
CA TYR A 562 -4.72 22.63 -11.61
C TYR A 562 -5.03 23.51 -10.40
N ILE A 563 -5.15 24.83 -10.59
CA ILE A 563 -5.56 25.76 -9.52
C ILE A 563 -6.99 25.42 -9.06
N ASN A 564 -7.91 25.23 -10.00
CA ASN A 564 -9.31 24.91 -9.69
C ASN A 564 -9.45 23.55 -9.02
N GLU A 565 -8.72 22.53 -9.47
CA GLU A 565 -8.72 21.22 -8.83
C GLU A 565 -8.10 21.28 -7.42
N ALA A 566 -7.02 22.05 -7.21
CA ALA A 566 -6.44 22.26 -5.89
C ALA A 566 -7.39 22.98 -4.94
N LYS A 567 -8.09 24.03 -5.38
CA LYS A 567 -9.11 24.73 -4.60
C LYS A 567 -10.27 23.81 -4.21
N LYS A 568 -10.75 22.99 -5.15
CA LYS A 568 -11.78 21.99 -4.89
C LYS A 568 -11.34 20.98 -3.81
N ARG A 569 -10.09 20.51 -3.89
CA ARG A 569 -9.54 19.60 -2.86
C ARG A 569 -9.33 20.30 -1.53
N LEU A 570 -8.97 21.58 -1.52
CA LEU A 570 -8.84 22.37 -0.29
C LEU A 570 -10.19 22.52 0.43
N ALA A 571 -11.28 22.73 -0.31
CA ALA A 571 -12.63 22.76 0.26
C ALA A 571 -13.01 21.45 0.96
N ASP A 572 -12.50 20.31 0.49
CA ASP A 572 -12.70 19.03 1.16
C ASP A 572 -12.03 18.96 2.56
N PHE A 573 -11.04 19.81 2.83
CA PHE A 573 -10.39 19.95 4.16
C PHE A 573 -11.06 21.01 5.05
N GLY A 574 -12.24 21.49 4.70
CA GLY A 574 -13.01 22.45 5.49
C GLY A 574 -12.61 23.92 5.28
N VAL A 575 -11.80 24.23 4.28
CA VAL A 575 -11.44 25.61 3.92
C VAL A 575 -12.36 26.08 2.81
N ILE A 576 -13.25 27.04 3.11
CA ILE A 576 -14.26 27.55 2.18
C ILE A 576 -13.85 28.90 1.58
N ASP A 577 -13.18 29.75 2.36
CA ASP A 577 -12.70 31.07 1.92
C ASP A 577 -11.18 31.02 1.68
N TYR A 578 -10.76 31.25 0.44
CA TYR A 578 -9.35 31.18 0.01
C TYR A 578 -8.82 32.51 -0.56
N ASP A 579 -9.20 33.62 -0.03
CA ASP A 579 -8.67 34.91 -0.46
C ASP A 579 -7.27 35.20 0.08
#